data_f901b86157921f0161b9e04575156976
#
_entry.id   f901b86157921f0161b9e04575156976
#
_cell.length_a   1.000
_cell.length_b   1.000
_cell.length_c   1.000
_cell.angle_alpha   90.00
_cell.angle_beta   90.00
_cell.angle_gamma   90.00
#
_symmetry.space_group_name_H-M   'P 1'
#
loop_
_entity.id
_entity.type
_entity.pdbx_description
1 polymer ?
#
loop_
_entity_poly.entity_id
_entity_poly.type
_entity_poly.pdbx_seq_one_letter_code
_entity_poly.pdbx_strand_id
1 'polypeptide(L)'
;IITGETGEYGGFQKNSRMKLSQRWLELFGGYENENENVNYQKPDFLVSSKCCYYLKEKPCDDWAKENNSVPFLGLMASEGGRREKSLMINGCNYFGKSTIRSAPFAIFNRQDILQLALEMDEWYRDVYRYKLSEQSGIPIDEYPNSIIPKIYGEIATNTKGELYTTKAQ
;
A
#
# COMPACT_ATOMS: atom_id res chain seq x y z
N ILE A 1 -9.39 -16.20 0.69
CA ILE A 1 -9.37 -16.27 2.16
C ILE A 1 -10.26 -17.40 2.65
N ILE A 2 -11.47 -17.46 2.17
CA ILE A 2 -12.48 -18.46 2.61
C ILE A 2 -12.21 -19.84 1.97
N THR A 3 -11.45 -19.92 0.91
CA THR A 3 -11.23 -21.16 0.14
C THR A 3 -10.32 -22.18 0.84
N GLY A 4 -9.61 -21.80 1.88
CA GLY A 4 -8.72 -22.70 2.62
C GLY A 4 -7.52 -23.21 1.85
N GLU A 5 -7.16 -22.61 0.73
CA GLU A 5 -6.06 -23.08 -0.15
C GLU A 5 -4.67 -23.09 0.51
N THR A 6 -4.50 -22.49 1.65
CA THR A 6 -3.18 -22.25 2.27
C THR A 6 -2.93 -23.01 3.56
N GLY A 7 -3.66 -24.08 3.81
CA GLY A 7 -3.38 -25.00 4.90
C GLY A 7 -3.96 -24.57 6.26
N GLU A 8 -3.56 -25.29 7.29
CA GLU A 8 -4.11 -25.15 8.64
C GLU A 8 -3.71 -23.81 9.29
N TYR A 9 -4.60 -23.26 10.13
CA TYR A 9 -4.35 -22.09 10.98
C TYR A 9 -3.73 -20.88 10.24
N GLY A 10 -4.41 -20.42 9.21
CA GLY A 10 -3.99 -19.24 8.47
C GLY A 10 -2.94 -19.50 7.40
N GLY A 11 -2.68 -20.75 7.04
CA GLY A 11 -1.83 -21.11 5.91
C GLY A 11 -0.34 -20.87 6.11
N PHE A 12 0.09 -20.79 7.35
CA PHE A 12 1.50 -20.65 7.68
C PHE A 12 2.12 -22.02 8.00
N GLN A 13 3.24 -22.31 7.37
CA GLN A 13 4.01 -23.49 7.71
C GLN A 13 4.56 -23.37 9.13
N LYS A 14 4.66 -24.49 9.84
CA LYS A 14 5.34 -24.59 11.12
C LYS A 14 6.73 -23.95 10.99
N ASN A 15 7.08 -23.03 11.86
CA ASN A 15 8.32 -22.25 11.86
C ASN A 15 8.46 -21.18 10.76
N SER A 16 7.42 -20.85 10.03
CA SER A 16 7.45 -19.71 9.11
C SER A 16 7.57 -18.39 9.88
N ARG A 17 8.42 -17.47 9.39
CA ARG A 17 8.49 -16.09 9.89
C ARG A 17 7.18 -15.30 9.66
N MET A 18 6.26 -15.88 8.91
CA MET A 18 4.97 -15.31 8.55
C MET A 18 3.83 -15.81 9.45
N LYS A 19 4.14 -16.49 10.54
CA LYS A 19 3.11 -16.87 11.52
C LYS A 19 2.39 -15.63 12.02
N LEU A 20 1.06 -15.72 12.05
CA LEU A 20 0.27 -14.76 12.79
C LEU A 20 0.69 -14.83 14.27
N SER A 21 0.77 -13.68 14.92
CA SER A 21 0.95 -13.67 16.37
C SER A 21 -0.25 -14.35 17.04
N GLN A 22 -0.05 -14.90 18.24
CA GLN A 22 -1.10 -15.54 19.01
C GLN A 22 -2.37 -14.68 19.11
N ARG A 23 -2.23 -13.38 19.37
CA ARG A 23 -3.33 -12.42 19.40
C ARG A 23 -4.18 -12.42 18.12
N TRP A 24 -3.55 -12.53 16.95
CA TRP A 24 -4.27 -12.56 15.68
C TRP A 24 -4.89 -13.92 15.41
N LEU A 25 -4.26 -15.01 15.86
CA LEU A 25 -4.85 -16.34 15.81
C LEU A 25 -6.10 -16.42 16.68
N GLU A 26 -6.07 -15.83 17.87
CA GLU A 26 -7.21 -15.69 18.77
C GLU A 26 -8.39 -14.95 18.12
N LEU A 27 -8.09 -13.82 17.45
CA LEU A 27 -9.14 -13.00 16.82
C LEU A 27 -9.71 -13.60 15.54
N PHE A 28 -8.91 -14.34 14.78
CA PHE A 28 -9.30 -14.78 13.44
C PHE A 28 -9.44 -16.28 13.26
N GLY A 29 -9.08 -17.07 14.22
CA GLY A 29 -9.04 -18.44 13.88
C GLY A 29 -9.14 -19.46 14.95
N GLY A 30 -9.15 -19.07 16.15
CA GLY A 30 -9.00 -20.01 17.22
C GLY A 30 -7.64 -20.72 17.17
N TYR A 31 -7.05 -20.86 18.29
CA TYR A 31 -5.81 -21.54 18.51
C TYR A 31 -5.98 -22.38 19.78
N GLU A 32 -5.82 -23.68 19.65
CA GLU A 32 -5.78 -24.55 20.80
C GLU A 32 -4.33 -24.74 21.22
N ASN A 33 -3.99 -24.34 22.42
CA ASN A 33 -2.71 -24.64 23.02
C ASN A 33 -2.95 -25.30 24.36
N GLU A 34 -2.83 -26.62 24.37
CA GLU A 34 -3.03 -27.44 25.56
C GLU A 34 -2.08 -27.06 26.72
N ASN A 35 -0.90 -26.50 26.40
CA ASN A 35 0.08 -26.12 27.40
C ASN A 35 -0.23 -24.76 28.06
N GLU A 36 -1.06 -23.94 27.47
CA GLU A 36 -1.41 -22.60 27.97
C GLU A 36 -2.80 -22.53 28.59
N ASN A 37 -3.52 -23.66 28.62
CA ASN A 37 -4.89 -23.74 29.17
C ASN A 37 -5.88 -22.76 28.52
N VAL A 38 -5.67 -22.42 27.26
CA VAL A 38 -6.46 -21.46 26.51
C VAL A 38 -7.34 -22.21 25.51
N ASN A 39 -8.65 -22.19 25.74
CA ASN A 39 -9.62 -22.76 24.82
C ASN A 39 -10.05 -21.69 23.81
N TYR A 40 -9.46 -21.72 22.63
CA TYR A 40 -9.93 -20.93 21.52
C TYR A 40 -10.93 -21.70 20.71
N GLN A 41 -12.02 -21.05 20.39
CA GLN A 41 -13.02 -21.66 19.54
C GLN A 41 -12.47 -21.75 18.11
N LYS A 42 -12.39 -22.98 17.58
CA LYS A 42 -11.95 -23.20 16.20
C LYS A 42 -12.94 -22.51 15.25
N PRO A 43 -12.49 -21.64 14.33
CA PRO A 43 -13.41 -21.00 13.40
C PRO A 43 -13.93 -21.99 12.36
N ASP A 44 -15.11 -21.72 11.84
CA ASP A 44 -15.75 -22.51 10.77
C ASP A 44 -15.09 -22.27 9.40
N PHE A 45 -14.06 -21.46 9.33
CA PHE A 45 -13.37 -21.09 8.10
C PHE A 45 -11.84 -21.06 8.27
N LEU A 46 -11.13 -21.28 7.17
CA LEU A 46 -9.68 -21.17 7.12
C LEU A 46 -9.24 -19.78 6.68
N VAL A 47 -8.28 -19.21 7.39
CA VAL A 47 -7.66 -17.93 7.01
C VAL A 47 -6.48 -18.19 6.09
N SER A 48 -6.43 -17.50 4.96
CA SER A 48 -5.38 -17.64 3.96
C SER A 48 -4.34 -16.54 4.06
N SER A 49 -3.06 -16.90 3.93
CA SER A 49 -1.97 -15.94 3.78
C SER A 49 -2.02 -15.17 2.44
N LYS A 50 -2.85 -15.62 1.51
CA LYS A 50 -3.03 -15.01 0.19
C LYS A 50 -4.01 -13.84 0.17
N CYS A 51 -4.39 -13.29 1.33
CA CYS A 51 -5.35 -12.18 1.37
C CYS A 51 -4.88 -10.96 0.54
N CYS A 52 -3.60 -10.60 0.62
CA CYS A 52 -3.05 -9.53 -0.21
C CYS A 52 -3.11 -9.85 -1.71
N TYR A 53 -2.88 -11.10 -2.08
CA TYR A 53 -3.00 -11.53 -3.45
C TYR A 53 -4.43 -11.38 -3.98
N TYR A 54 -5.42 -11.96 -3.28
CA TYR A 54 -6.82 -11.93 -3.75
C TYR A 54 -7.48 -10.56 -3.66
N LEU A 55 -7.14 -9.76 -2.63
CA LEU A 55 -7.78 -8.46 -2.41
C LEU A 55 -7.09 -7.29 -3.13
N LYS A 56 -5.82 -7.41 -3.46
CA LYS A 56 -5.03 -6.31 -4.03
C LYS A 56 -4.35 -6.69 -5.34
N GLU A 57 -3.57 -7.78 -5.36
CA GLU A 57 -2.72 -8.09 -6.50
C GLU A 57 -3.53 -8.63 -7.67
N LYS A 58 -4.32 -9.69 -7.45
CA LYS A 58 -5.10 -10.33 -8.51
C LYS A 58 -6.06 -9.38 -9.24
N PRO A 59 -6.89 -8.56 -8.55
CA PRO A 59 -7.76 -7.60 -9.25
C PRO A 59 -7.00 -6.59 -10.10
N CYS A 60 -5.85 -6.10 -9.60
CA CYS A 60 -5.00 -5.19 -10.37
C CYS A 60 -4.37 -5.87 -11.58
N ASP A 61 -3.92 -7.11 -11.42
CA ASP A 61 -3.31 -7.88 -12.50
C ASP A 61 -4.33 -8.25 -13.59
N ASP A 62 -5.54 -8.65 -13.19
CA ASP A 62 -6.64 -8.96 -14.12
C ASP A 62 -7.03 -7.71 -14.90
N TRP A 63 -7.25 -6.59 -14.22
CA TRP A 63 -7.58 -5.32 -14.88
C TRP A 63 -6.48 -4.84 -15.84
N ALA A 64 -5.21 -4.96 -15.43
CA ALA A 64 -4.07 -4.56 -16.25
C ALA A 64 -3.98 -5.38 -17.54
N LYS A 65 -4.25 -6.69 -17.46
CA LYS A 65 -4.30 -7.58 -18.64
C LYS A 65 -5.46 -7.25 -19.55
N GLU A 66 -6.65 -7.08 -19.02
CA GLU A 66 -7.86 -6.75 -19.78
C GLU A 66 -7.73 -5.41 -20.52
N ASN A 67 -7.05 -4.44 -19.91
CA ASN A 67 -6.88 -3.09 -20.46
C ASN A 67 -5.52 -2.87 -21.15
N ASN A 68 -4.69 -3.91 -21.30
CA ASN A 68 -3.34 -3.82 -21.85
C ASN A 68 -2.50 -2.70 -21.21
N SER A 69 -2.57 -2.60 -19.90
CA SER A 69 -1.98 -1.52 -19.10
C SER A 69 -0.89 -2.04 -18.16
N VAL A 70 0.03 -1.16 -17.80
CA VAL A 70 1.07 -1.46 -16.82
C VAL A 70 0.78 -0.69 -15.52
N PRO A 71 0.55 -1.39 -14.38
CA PRO A 71 0.29 -0.72 -13.12
C PRO A 71 1.56 -0.03 -12.58
N PHE A 72 1.39 1.22 -12.16
CA PHE A 72 2.40 1.94 -11.40
C PHE A 72 2.15 1.73 -9.91
N LEU A 73 3.18 1.26 -9.21
CA LEU A 73 3.13 0.98 -7.78
C LEU A 73 3.83 2.10 -7.01
N GLY A 74 3.14 2.65 -6.01
CA GLY A 74 3.71 3.64 -5.10
C GLY A 74 4.61 3.00 -4.03
N LEU A 75 5.55 2.15 -4.44
CA LEU A 75 6.47 1.45 -3.54
C LEU A 75 7.79 2.19 -3.43
N MET A 76 8.32 2.27 -2.21
CA MET A 76 9.64 2.84 -1.92
C MET A 76 10.51 1.78 -1.23
N ALA A 77 11.80 1.71 -1.61
CA ALA A 77 12.76 0.81 -0.94
C ALA A 77 12.96 1.21 0.54
N SER A 78 12.85 2.49 0.85
CA SER A 78 12.95 3.05 2.21
C SER A 78 11.87 2.56 3.19
N GLU A 79 10.79 1.95 2.70
CA GLU A 79 9.78 1.30 3.56
C GLU A 79 10.27 -0.02 4.15
N GLY A 80 11.40 -0.56 3.65
CA GLY A 80 12.06 -1.75 4.17
C GLY A 80 11.35 -3.08 3.88
N GLY A 81 11.84 -4.13 4.52
CA GLY A 81 11.22 -5.45 4.52
C GLY A 81 11.12 -6.11 3.16
N ARG A 82 9.92 -6.59 2.78
CA ARG A 82 9.69 -7.26 1.50
C ARG A 82 9.75 -6.31 0.32
N ARG A 83 9.38 -5.04 0.51
CA ARG A 83 9.38 -4.01 -0.53
C ARG A 83 10.81 -3.70 -0.95
N GLU A 84 11.67 -3.42 0.02
CA GLU A 84 13.10 -3.22 -0.20
C GLU A 84 13.73 -4.40 -0.94
N LYS A 85 13.55 -5.63 -0.44
CA LYS A 85 14.07 -6.85 -1.07
C LYS A 85 13.57 -7.03 -2.50
N SER A 86 12.29 -6.81 -2.75
CA SER A 86 11.72 -6.92 -4.08
C SER A 86 12.32 -5.91 -5.04
N LEU A 87 12.49 -4.66 -4.61
CA LEU A 87 13.08 -3.60 -5.42
C LEU A 87 14.58 -3.81 -5.65
N MET A 88 15.31 -4.34 -4.66
CA MET A 88 16.73 -4.70 -4.82
C MET A 88 16.95 -5.82 -5.85
N ILE A 89 16.04 -6.80 -5.91
CA ILE A 89 16.14 -7.95 -6.83
C ILE A 89 15.67 -7.57 -8.24
N ASN A 90 14.56 -6.86 -8.34
CA ASN A 90 13.85 -6.64 -9.61
C ASN A 90 14.05 -5.22 -10.18
N GLY A 91 14.62 -4.29 -9.39
CA GLY A 91 14.71 -2.88 -9.75
C GLY A 91 13.34 -2.19 -9.75
N CYS A 92 13.29 -1.00 -10.36
CA CYS A 92 12.08 -0.20 -10.45
C CYS A 92 11.04 -0.78 -11.43
N ASN A 93 11.45 -1.64 -12.36
CA ASN A 93 10.58 -2.26 -13.35
C ASN A 93 10.68 -3.78 -13.27
N TYR A 94 9.56 -4.41 -13.06
CA TYR A 94 9.44 -5.86 -13.01
C TYR A 94 8.78 -6.39 -14.27
N PHE A 95 9.50 -7.28 -14.98
CA PHE A 95 9.05 -7.94 -16.20
C PHE A 95 8.78 -9.41 -15.94
N GLY A 96 7.74 -9.71 -15.19
CA GLY A 96 7.34 -11.09 -14.88
C GLY A 96 6.57 -11.75 -16.01
N LYS A 97 6.50 -13.09 -15.97
CA LYS A 97 5.72 -13.87 -16.95
C LYS A 97 4.22 -13.57 -16.91
N SER A 98 3.69 -13.22 -15.76
CA SER A 98 2.27 -12.97 -15.55
C SER A 98 1.90 -11.50 -15.60
N THR A 99 2.77 -10.62 -15.14
CA THR A 99 2.52 -9.19 -15.05
C THR A 99 3.80 -8.38 -15.20
N ILE A 100 3.65 -7.22 -15.81
CA ILE A 100 4.66 -6.17 -15.84
C ILE A 100 4.22 -5.12 -14.82
N ARG A 101 5.15 -4.58 -14.04
CA ARG A 101 4.87 -3.56 -13.01
C ARG A 101 6.00 -2.54 -12.99
N SER A 102 5.67 -1.29 -12.72
CA SER A 102 6.65 -0.23 -12.51
C SER A 102 6.47 0.40 -11.13
N ALA A 103 7.59 0.68 -10.46
CA ALA A 103 7.64 1.39 -9.19
C ALA A 103 8.48 2.67 -9.35
N PRO A 104 7.93 3.74 -9.91
CA PRO A 104 8.69 4.96 -10.22
C PRO A 104 9.28 5.64 -8.98
N PHE A 105 8.70 5.41 -7.81
CA PHE A 105 9.16 5.98 -6.54
C PHE A 105 10.12 5.06 -5.77
N ALA A 106 10.62 3.99 -6.38
CA ALA A 106 11.44 2.98 -5.71
C ALA A 106 12.67 3.56 -4.99
N ILE A 107 13.31 4.56 -5.58
CA ILE A 107 14.53 5.20 -5.07
C ILE A 107 14.28 6.32 -4.05
N PHE A 108 13.03 6.78 -3.94
CA PHE A 108 12.67 7.88 -3.04
C PHE A 108 12.53 7.41 -1.59
N ASN A 109 12.79 8.30 -0.67
CA ASN A 109 12.41 8.15 0.72
C ASN A 109 11.16 9.00 1.04
N ARG A 110 10.68 8.92 2.29
CA ARG A 110 9.48 9.65 2.70
C ARG A 110 9.64 11.18 2.58
N GLN A 111 10.83 11.72 2.88
CA GLN A 111 11.09 13.15 2.80
C GLN A 111 11.02 13.63 1.35
N ASP A 112 11.61 12.85 0.43
CA ASP A 112 11.59 13.15 -1.01
C ASP A 112 10.14 13.21 -1.53
N ILE A 113 9.29 12.27 -1.13
CA ILE A 113 7.88 12.23 -1.54
C ILE A 113 7.08 13.40 -0.96
N LEU A 114 7.31 13.76 0.30
CA LEU A 114 6.64 14.91 0.92
C LEU A 114 7.08 16.22 0.25
N GLN A 115 8.35 16.35 -0.06
CA GLN A 115 8.89 17.50 -0.78
C GLN A 115 8.29 17.59 -2.19
N LEU A 116 8.28 16.49 -2.93
CA LEU A 116 7.66 16.40 -4.25
C LEU A 116 6.17 16.79 -4.20
N ALA A 117 5.45 16.32 -3.18
CA ALA A 117 4.03 16.65 -3.01
C ALA A 117 3.81 18.15 -2.82
N LEU A 118 4.68 18.82 -2.05
CA LEU A 118 4.61 20.29 -1.86
C LEU A 118 4.89 21.03 -3.18
N GLU A 119 5.92 20.64 -3.91
CA GLU A 119 6.28 21.24 -5.20
C GLU A 119 5.18 21.04 -6.26
N MET A 120 4.58 19.86 -6.30
CA MET A 120 3.44 19.59 -7.18
C MET A 120 2.19 20.39 -6.79
N ASP A 121 1.94 20.59 -5.49
CA ASP A 121 0.81 21.38 -5.00
C ASP A 121 0.98 22.85 -5.34
N GLU A 122 2.20 23.40 -5.21
CA GLU A 122 2.55 24.76 -5.61
C GLU A 122 2.37 24.93 -7.12
N TRP A 123 2.92 24.04 -7.92
CA TRP A 123 2.76 24.06 -9.38
C TRP A 123 1.29 23.93 -9.80
N TYR A 124 0.51 23.08 -9.14
CA TYR A 124 -0.92 22.94 -9.39
C TYR A 124 -1.65 24.25 -9.13
N ARG A 125 -1.41 24.88 -7.99
CA ARG A 125 -2.05 26.11 -7.55
C ARG A 125 -1.71 27.29 -8.46
N ASP A 126 -0.46 27.42 -8.84
CA ASP A 126 0.04 28.60 -9.52
C ASP A 126 -0.05 28.51 -11.06
N VAL A 127 -0.10 27.29 -11.60
CA VAL A 127 -0.07 27.07 -13.06
C VAL A 127 -1.19 26.18 -13.56
N TYR A 128 -1.29 24.96 -13.05
CA TYR A 128 -2.12 23.94 -13.67
C TYR A 128 -3.61 24.18 -13.47
N ARG A 129 -4.00 24.68 -12.31
CA ARG A 129 -5.37 25.03 -11.98
C ARG A 129 -5.96 26.07 -12.94
N TYR A 130 -5.16 27.08 -13.32
CA TYR A 130 -5.55 28.08 -14.32
C TYR A 130 -5.73 27.45 -15.70
N LYS A 131 -4.83 26.60 -16.12
CA LYS A 131 -4.94 25.88 -17.41
C LYS A 131 -6.18 24.98 -17.44
N LEU A 132 -6.48 24.28 -16.35
CA LEU A 132 -7.70 23.47 -16.25
C LEU A 132 -8.96 24.32 -16.39
N SER A 133 -9.04 25.46 -15.69
CA SER A 133 -10.15 26.40 -15.78
C SER A 133 -10.34 26.93 -17.20
N GLU A 134 -9.26 27.32 -17.85
CA GLU A 134 -9.28 27.81 -19.24
C GLU A 134 -9.74 26.73 -20.23
N GLN A 135 -9.23 25.49 -20.10
CA GLN A 135 -9.57 24.39 -21.00
C GLN A 135 -10.98 23.86 -20.81
N SER A 136 -11.49 23.83 -19.59
CA SER A 136 -12.78 23.28 -19.25
C SER A 136 -13.93 24.28 -19.32
N GLY A 137 -13.61 25.61 -19.24
CA GLY A 137 -14.60 26.67 -19.08
C GLY A 137 -15.23 26.72 -17.67
N ILE A 138 -14.74 25.90 -16.72
CA ILE A 138 -15.20 25.88 -15.34
C ILE A 138 -14.48 26.99 -14.55
N PRO A 139 -15.18 27.80 -13.76
CA PRO A 139 -14.57 28.86 -12.94
C PRO A 139 -13.48 28.30 -12.02
N ILE A 140 -12.39 29.05 -11.88
CA ILE A 140 -11.22 28.60 -11.10
C ILE A 140 -11.57 28.33 -9.63
N ASP A 141 -12.55 28.98 -9.07
CA ASP A 141 -12.98 28.82 -7.68
C ASP A 141 -13.68 27.49 -7.41
N GLU A 142 -14.11 26.80 -8.45
CA GLU A 142 -14.65 25.44 -8.33
C GLU A 142 -13.57 24.36 -8.23
N TYR A 143 -12.33 24.69 -8.59
CA TYR A 143 -11.20 23.79 -8.39
C TYR A 143 -10.62 23.90 -6.97
N PRO A 144 -10.21 22.80 -6.35
CA PRO A 144 -9.62 22.83 -5.01
C PRO A 144 -8.34 23.67 -5.00
N ASN A 145 -8.05 24.31 -3.87
CA ASN A 145 -6.84 25.11 -3.68
C ASN A 145 -5.59 24.26 -3.44
N SER A 146 -5.73 22.98 -3.27
CA SER A 146 -4.63 22.03 -3.01
C SER A 146 -5.01 20.65 -3.51
N ILE A 147 -4.04 19.95 -4.10
CA ILE A 147 -4.13 18.55 -4.49
C ILE A 147 -3.67 17.60 -3.38
N ILE A 148 -3.12 18.12 -2.28
CA ILE A 148 -2.70 17.30 -1.14
C ILE A 148 -3.95 16.71 -0.47
N PRO A 149 -4.03 15.36 -0.33
CA PRO A 149 -5.18 14.71 0.27
C PRO A 149 -5.41 15.15 1.71
N LYS A 150 -6.57 15.76 1.99
CA LYS A 150 -6.95 16.18 3.35
C LYS A 150 -6.99 15.04 4.38
N ILE A 151 -7.03 13.81 3.91
CA ILE A 151 -7.03 12.61 4.75
C ILE A 151 -5.76 12.51 5.63
N TYR A 152 -4.63 12.98 5.13
CA TYR A 152 -3.35 12.98 5.87
C TYR A 152 -3.05 14.31 6.59
N GLY A 153 -3.93 15.28 6.48
CA GLY A 153 -3.71 16.62 6.97
C GLY A 153 -2.80 17.44 6.06
N GLU A 154 -2.18 18.45 6.65
CA GLU A 154 -1.20 19.30 5.96
C GLU A 154 0.20 18.71 6.08
N ILE A 155 1.07 19.06 5.13
CA ILE A 155 2.50 18.80 5.24
C ILE A 155 3.14 19.97 5.96
N ALA A 156 3.78 19.72 7.10
CA ALA A 156 4.43 20.71 7.94
C ALA A 156 5.89 20.34 8.18
N THR A 157 6.68 21.30 8.64
CA THR A 157 8.10 21.10 8.97
C THR A 157 8.26 21.10 10.49
N ASN A 158 8.97 20.11 11.02
CA ASN A 158 9.31 20.04 12.43
C ASN A 158 10.53 20.92 12.79
N THR A 159 10.87 21.00 14.05
CA THR A 159 12.01 21.79 14.55
C THR A 159 13.38 21.34 14.04
N LYS A 160 13.47 20.13 13.48
CA LYS A 160 14.68 19.58 12.86
C LYS A 160 14.76 19.82 11.35
N GLY A 161 13.75 20.46 10.77
CA GLY A 161 13.67 20.69 9.33
C GLY A 161 13.11 19.51 8.53
N GLU A 162 12.55 18.49 9.20
CA GLU A 162 11.97 17.33 8.53
C GLU A 162 10.49 17.54 8.24
N LEU A 163 10.03 17.13 7.07
CA LEU A 163 8.63 17.17 6.68
C LEU A 163 7.83 16.04 7.34
N TYR A 164 6.62 16.36 7.75
CA TYR A 164 5.68 15.37 8.29
C TYR A 164 4.23 15.75 7.95
N THR A 165 3.33 14.79 8.07
CA THR A 165 1.88 15.01 7.91
C THR A 165 1.24 15.30 9.26
N THR A 166 0.35 16.29 9.34
CA THR A 166 -0.24 16.76 10.60
C THR A 166 -1.27 15.81 11.21
N LYS A 167 -1.82 14.87 10.43
CA LYS A 167 -2.69 13.81 10.94
C LYS A 167 -1.90 12.53 11.10
N ALA A 168 -2.08 11.84 12.23
CA ALA A 168 -1.53 10.50 12.43
C ALA A 168 -2.11 9.52 11.39
N GLN A 169 -1.23 8.66 10.91
CA GLN A 169 -1.61 7.53 10.06
C GLN A 169 -2.15 6.39 10.90
#